data_bbea8f29ea70a750064a65111fd4c97f
#
_entry.id   bbea8f29ea70a750064a65111fd4c97f
#
_cell.length_a   1.000
_cell.length_b   1.000
_cell.length_c   1.000
_cell.angle_alpha   90.00
_cell.angle_beta   90.00
_cell.angle_gamma   90.00
#
_symmetry.space_group_name_H-M   'P 1'
#
loop_
_entity.id
_entity.type
_entity.pdbx_description
1 polymer ?
#
loop_
_entity_poly.entity_id
_entity_poly.type
_entity_poly.pdbx_seq_one_letter_code
_entity_poly.pdbx_strand_id
1 'polypeptide(L)'
;MQIQRLKFVGPVVLLTTFVMVTYWSIAAIAQPAPSASGSGPAPIAGLSRQPSEAARGVLLDPNDTAILLLDHQTGLFQTVKDIPVADLRRNTVVLAKIGELAGAPIIATASEPNGPNGPLMSELEEAAPSMQYVARKGEISAWDNADFVKAVEESGKKTLIMAGVWTNVCVVFPALQAKADGYTVYYVMDASGDPSEMANATTLARMTQAGIIPVTTNVVLCEFQRTWNRPDAADWGALYSELVPNYRAVVESYQ
;
A
#
# COMPACT_ATOMS: atom_id res chain seq x y z
N MET A 1 -22.44 23.65 68.98
CA MET A 1 -21.20 24.30 68.57
C MET A 1 -21.45 24.95 67.20
N GLN A 2 -21.50 26.29 67.18
CA GLN A 2 -21.94 27.12 66.05
C GLN A 2 -20.90 27.19 64.98
N ILE A 3 -21.35 27.04 63.70
CA ILE A 3 -20.54 27.36 62.53
C ILE A 3 -21.09 28.64 61.91
N GLN A 4 -20.26 29.68 61.95
CA GLN A 4 -20.56 30.98 61.38
C GLN A 4 -20.43 30.95 59.86
N ARG A 5 -21.42 31.53 59.17
CA ARG A 5 -21.40 31.83 57.77
C ARG A 5 -20.69 33.17 57.55
N LEU A 6 -19.65 33.19 56.73
CA LEU A 6 -19.10 34.43 56.15
C LEU A 6 -19.68 34.62 54.76
N LYS A 7 -20.41 35.72 54.59
CA LYS A 7 -20.81 36.24 53.29
C LYS A 7 -19.76 37.23 52.82
N PHE A 8 -19.14 37.00 51.68
CA PHE A 8 -18.39 38.01 50.94
C PHE A 8 -19.16 38.41 49.68
N VAL A 9 -19.59 39.67 49.66
CA VAL A 9 -20.13 40.34 48.47
C VAL A 9 -19.05 41.28 47.99
N GLY A 10 -18.46 41.01 46.83
CA GLY A 10 -17.54 41.90 46.16
C GLY A 10 -18.14 42.33 44.82
N PRO A 11 -17.87 43.54 44.36
CA PRO A 11 -18.55 44.11 43.19
C PRO A 11 -18.02 43.56 41.89
N VAL A 12 -18.95 43.22 40.98
CA VAL A 12 -18.68 42.87 39.60
C VAL A 12 -18.30 44.12 38.83
N VAL A 13 -17.03 44.19 38.41
CA VAL A 13 -16.56 45.18 37.44
C VAL A 13 -16.71 44.62 36.05
N LEU A 14 -17.68 45.17 35.31
CA LEU A 14 -17.86 44.84 33.88
C LEU A 14 -16.79 45.57 33.08
N LEU A 15 -15.77 44.84 32.61
CA LEU A 15 -14.79 45.35 31.65
C LEU A 15 -15.29 45.05 30.24
N THR A 16 -15.88 46.00 29.54
CA THR A 16 -16.20 45.94 28.11
C THR A 16 -14.93 46.17 27.32
N THR A 17 -14.31 45.06 26.87
CA THR A 17 -13.23 45.17 25.87
C THR A 17 -13.82 45.32 24.45
N PHE A 18 -13.65 46.48 23.88
CA PHE A 18 -13.91 46.74 22.47
C PHE A 18 -12.81 46.06 21.65
N VAL A 19 -13.17 44.97 20.94
CA VAL A 19 -12.28 44.33 19.96
C VAL A 19 -12.48 45.11 18.64
N MET A 20 -11.53 45.97 18.28
CA MET A 20 -11.41 46.50 16.93
C MET A 20 -10.92 45.38 16.00
N VAL A 21 -11.79 44.86 15.15
CA VAL A 21 -11.42 44.01 14.04
C VAL A 21 -10.98 44.88 12.89
N THR A 22 -9.66 45.02 12.71
CA THR A 22 -9.10 45.66 11.52
C THR A 22 -9.12 44.62 10.39
N TYR A 23 -10.00 44.87 9.40
CA TYR A 23 -9.98 44.13 8.14
C TYR A 23 -8.74 44.52 7.33
N TRP A 24 -7.75 43.65 7.31
CA TRP A 24 -6.67 43.73 6.31
C TRP A 24 -7.17 43.10 5.03
N SER A 25 -7.48 43.93 4.04
CA SER A 25 -7.69 43.46 2.67
C SER A 25 -6.34 43.04 2.10
N ILE A 26 -6.09 41.70 2.12
CA ILE A 26 -4.97 41.12 1.36
C ILE A 26 -5.40 41.09 -0.10
N ALA A 27 -4.92 42.09 -0.87
CA ALA A 27 -4.95 41.98 -2.31
C ALA A 27 -4.06 40.84 -2.73
N ALA A 28 -4.67 39.70 -3.07
CA ALA A 28 -3.96 38.59 -3.69
C ALA A 28 -3.42 39.08 -5.04
N ILE A 29 -2.13 39.33 -5.09
CA ILE A 29 -1.42 39.50 -6.36
C ILE A 29 -1.43 38.08 -6.98
N ALA A 30 -2.28 37.88 -8.00
CA ALA A 30 -2.25 36.70 -8.82
C ALA A 30 -0.88 36.60 -9.50
N GLN A 31 -0.02 35.73 -9.02
CA GLN A 31 1.17 35.38 -9.76
C GLN A 31 0.73 34.65 -11.03
N PRO A 32 1.29 34.98 -12.19
CA PRO A 32 1.04 34.18 -13.39
C PRO A 32 1.53 32.76 -13.13
N ALA A 33 0.66 31.80 -13.35
CA ALA A 33 1.01 30.39 -13.28
C ALA A 33 2.25 30.14 -14.14
N PRO A 34 3.27 29.40 -13.64
CA PRO A 34 4.40 29.02 -14.47
C PRO A 34 3.88 28.24 -15.67
N SER A 35 4.25 28.67 -16.86
CA SER A 35 3.95 27.95 -18.10
C SER A 35 4.67 26.61 -18.04
N ALA A 36 3.94 25.56 -17.66
CA ALA A 36 4.42 24.19 -17.70
C ALA A 36 4.56 23.75 -19.15
N SER A 37 5.70 24.01 -19.76
CA SER A 37 6.17 23.29 -20.93
C SER A 37 6.75 21.95 -20.49
N GLY A 38 5.93 21.10 -19.86
CA GLY A 38 6.22 19.73 -19.54
C GLY A 38 5.24 18.84 -20.31
N SER A 39 5.73 17.97 -21.15
CA SER A 39 4.93 16.90 -21.73
C SER A 39 4.21 16.18 -20.59
N GLY A 40 2.88 16.29 -20.55
CA GLY A 40 2.06 15.57 -19.58
C GLY A 40 2.35 14.06 -19.65
N PRO A 41 2.03 13.29 -18.60
CA PRO A 41 2.28 11.85 -18.59
C PRO A 41 1.66 11.20 -19.82
N ALA A 42 2.37 10.20 -20.36
CA ALA A 42 1.98 9.49 -21.59
C ALA A 42 0.53 8.96 -21.49
N PRO A 43 -0.20 8.95 -22.61
CA PRO A 43 -1.53 8.36 -22.66
C PRO A 43 -1.50 6.88 -22.30
N ILE A 44 -2.50 6.41 -21.55
CA ILE A 44 -2.68 4.97 -21.31
C ILE A 44 -3.19 4.34 -22.61
N ALA A 45 -2.40 3.44 -23.19
CA ALA A 45 -2.73 2.79 -24.45
C ALA A 45 -4.04 1.99 -24.35
N GLY A 46 -4.84 2.00 -25.41
CA GLY A 46 -6.07 1.21 -25.51
C GLY A 46 -7.30 1.82 -24.84
N LEU A 47 -7.17 2.91 -24.07
CA LEU A 47 -8.32 3.60 -23.50
C LEU A 47 -8.96 4.55 -24.52
N SER A 48 -10.29 4.45 -24.69
CA SER A 48 -11.08 5.39 -25.51
C SER A 48 -11.23 6.78 -24.88
N ARG A 49 -11.13 6.86 -23.53
CA ARG A 49 -11.12 8.10 -22.76
C ARG A 49 -9.93 8.10 -21.81
N GLN A 50 -9.09 9.10 -21.92
CA GLN A 50 -7.99 9.30 -20.97
C GLN A 50 -8.50 9.91 -19.65
N PRO A 51 -7.94 9.51 -18.49
CA PRO A 51 -8.27 10.14 -17.22
C PRO A 51 -7.87 11.62 -17.24
N SER A 52 -8.66 12.47 -16.57
CA SER A 52 -8.26 13.85 -16.30
C SER A 52 -7.03 13.88 -15.39
N GLU A 53 -6.33 15.01 -15.33
CA GLU A 53 -5.18 15.17 -14.44
C GLU A 53 -5.54 14.89 -12.98
N ALA A 54 -6.69 15.37 -12.51
CA ALA A 54 -7.20 15.10 -11.17
C ALA A 54 -7.55 13.63 -10.90
N ALA A 55 -7.84 12.86 -11.95
CA ALA A 55 -8.15 11.43 -11.85
C ALA A 55 -6.92 10.53 -12.00
N ARG A 56 -5.77 11.10 -12.37
CA ARG A 56 -4.49 10.40 -12.41
C ARG A 56 -4.02 10.20 -10.97
N GLY A 57 -3.55 9.01 -10.65
CA GLY A 57 -3.14 8.65 -9.27
C GLY A 57 -4.30 8.27 -8.33
N VAL A 58 -5.56 8.31 -8.78
CA VAL A 58 -6.70 7.73 -8.03
C VAL A 58 -6.63 6.21 -8.08
N LEU A 59 -6.23 5.64 -9.21
CA LEU A 59 -5.95 4.21 -9.38
C LEU A 59 -4.43 4.00 -9.46
N LEU A 60 -3.98 2.80 -9.13
CA LEU A 60 -2.58 2.40 -9.22
C LEU A 60 -2.02 2.60 -10.64
N ASP A 61 -0.83 3.17 -10.70
CA ASP A 61 -0.04 3.33 -11.92
C ASP A 61 1.24 2.50 -11.79
N PRO A 62 1.46 1.47 -12.62
CA PRO A 62 2.68 0.66 -12.54
C PRO A 62 3.96 1.48 -12.73
N ASN A 63 3.88 2.63 -13.44
CA ASN A 63 5.04 3.50 -13.63
C ASN A 63 5.47 4.25 -12.37
N ASP A 64 4.59 4.42 -11.38
CA ASP A 64 4.90 5.05 -10.08
C ASP A 64 4.83 4.08 -8.90
N THR A 65 4.74 2.79 -9.14
CA THR A 65 4.51 1.78 -8.10
C THR A 65 5.68 0.82 -7.96
N ALA A 66 6.05 0.49 -6.71
CA ALA A 66 6.89 -0.65 -6.35
C ALA A 66 6.09 -1.66 -5.51
N ILE A 67 6.36 -2.96 -5.69
CA ILE A 67 5.74 -4.05 -4.94
C ILE A 67 6.74 -4.54 -3.89
N LEU A 68 6.33 -4.56 -2.62
CA LEU A 68 7.12 -5.01 -1.49
C LEU A 68 6.54 -6.32 -0.93
N LEU A 69 7.31 -7.39 -1.01
CA LEU A 69 6.95 -8.73 -0.51
C LEU A 69 7.70 -9.00 0.79
N LEU A 70 6.96 -8.95 1.91
CA LEU A 70 7.50 -8.91 3.25
C LEU A 70 7.31 -10.27 3.94
N ASP A 71 8.40 -10.98 4.19
CA ASP A 71 8.42 -12.18 5.02
C ASP A 71 7.46 -13.31 4.58
N HIS A 72 7.30 -13.52 3.27
CA HIS A 72 6.60 -14.67 2.73
C HIS A 72 7.46 -15.94 2.92
N GLN A 73 7.67 -16.32 4.18
CA GLN A 73 8.61 -17.36 4.62
C GLN A 73 7.92 -18.67 4.96
N THR A 74 8.58 -19.78 4.66
CA THR A 74 8.00 -21.13 4.77
C THR A 74 7.58 -21.50 6.19
N GLY A 75 8.29 -21.03 7.22
CA GLY A 75 7.93 -21.25 8.62
C GLY A 75 6.73 -20.40 9.05
N LEU A 76 6.69 -19.12 8.62
CA LEU A 76 5.59 -18.22 8.96
C LEU A 76 4.26 -18.67 8.36
N PHE A 77 4.25 -19.18 7.13
CA PHE A 77 3.04 -19.72 6.50
C PHE A 77 2.32 -20.79 7.35
N GLN A 78 3.06 -21.57 8.13
CA GLN A 78 2.49 -22.63 8.98
C GLN A 78 1.66 -22.08 10.15
N THR A 79 1.79 -20.80 10.46
CA THR A 79 1.11 -20.11 11.57
C THR A 79 -0.11 -19.30 11.14
N VAL A 80 -0.33 -19.14 9.82
CA VAL A 80 -1.46 -18.37 9.27
C VAL A 80 -2.77 -19.12 9.50
N LYS A 81 -3.81 -18.37 9.94
CA LYS A 81 -5.13 -18.93 10.28
C LYS A 81 -6.32 -18.11 9.78
N ASP A 82 -6.09 -16.93 9.25
CA ASP A 82 -7.12 -16.01 8.78
C ASP A 82 -7.44 -16.16 7.28
N ILE A 83 -6.56 -16.82 6.54
CA ILE A 83 -6.73 -17.15 5.12
C ILE A 83 -6.18 -18.54 4.83
N PRO A 84 -6.78 -19.34 3.90
CA PRO A 84 -6.17 -20.57 3.45
C PRO A 84 -4.78 -20.36 2.88
N VAL A 85 -3.76 -21.02 3.41
CA VAL A 85 -2.35 -20.84 3.02
C VAL A 85 -2.13 -21.07 1.52
N ALA A 86 -2.86 -22.01 0.91
CA ALA A 86 -2.77 -22.25 -0.54
C ALA A 86 -3.23 -21.05 -1.37
N ASP A 87 -4.28 -20.36 -0.92
CA ASP A 87 -4.79 -19.14 -1.58
C ASP A 87 -3.83 -17.99 -1.37
N LEU A 88 -3.34 -17.80 -0.15
CA LEU A 88 -2.32 -16.80 0.18
C LEU A 88 -1.07 -16.97 -0.72
N ARG A 89 -0.52 -18.16 -0.83
CA ARG A 89 0.66 -18.43 -1.66
C ARG A 89 0.39 -18.18 -3.14
N ARG A 90 -0.74 -18.64 -3.67
CA ARG A 90 -1.15 -18.38 -5.06
C ARG A 90 -1.27 -16.89 -5.33
N ASN A 91 -1.96 -16.15 -4.47
CA ASN A 91 -2.17 -14.72 -4.63
C ASN A 91 -0.83 -13.95 -4.56
N THR A 92 0.09 -14.36 -3.68
CA THR A 92 1.43 -13.78 -3.61
C THR A 92 2.22 -14.02 -4.90
N VAL A 93 2.18 -15.22 -5.45
CA VAL A 93 2.81 -15.56 -6.73
C VAL A 93 2.22 -14.71 -7.87
N VAL A 94 0.89 -14.60 -7.93
CA VAL A 94 0.24 -13.78 -8.96
C VAL A 94 0.58 -12.31 -8.79
N LEU A 95 0.64 -11.79 -7.56
CA LEU A 95 1.05 -10.41 -7.30
C LEU A 95 2.48 -10.13 -7.81
N ALA A 96 3.40 -11.06 -7.59
CA ALA A 96 4.76 -10.98 -8.12
C ALA A 96 4.77 -10.98 -9.66
N LYS A 97 4.02 -11.88 -10.29
CA LYS A 97 3.88 -11.93 -11.75
C LYS A 97 3.25 -10.68 -12.35
N ILE A 98 2.30 -10.05 -11.64
CA ILE A 98 1.72 -8.75 -12.04
C ILE A 98 2.82 -7.69 -12.09
N GLY A 99 3.68 -7.61 -11.08
CA GLY A 99 4.80 -6.68 -11.05
C GLY A 99 5.77 -6.93 -12.19
N GLU A 100 6.15 -8.17 -12.42
CA GLU A 100 7.06 -8.60 -13.50
C GLU A 100 6.49 -8.22 -14.88
N LEU A 101 5.24 -8.58 -15.16
CA LEU A 101 4.57 -8.27 -16.42
C LEU A 101 4.42 -6.76 -16.66
N ALA A 102 4.17 -6.00 -15.58
CA ALA A 102 4.02 -4.55 -15.65
C ALA A 102 5.37 -3.80 -15.68
N GLY A 103 6.48 -4.47 -15.43
CA GLY A 103 7.80 -3.83 -15.27
C GLY A 103 7.91 -2.96 -14.00
N ALA A 104 7.08 -3.21 -13.00
CA ALA A 104 7.15 -2.53 -11.71
C ALA A 104 8.25 -3.16 -10.84
N PRO A 105 9.10 -2.37 -10.16
CA PRO A 105 10.09 -2.91 -9.25
C PRO A 105 9.48 -3.79 -8.16
N ILE A 106 10.08 -4.95 -7.92
CA ILE A 106 9.67 -5.89 -6.89
C ILE A 106 10.82 -6.05 -5.92
N ILE A 107 10.58 -5.78 -4.63
CA ILE A 107 11.57 -5.89 -3.57
C ILE A 107 11.03 -6.85 -2.51
N ALA A 108 11.74 -7.94 -2.27
CA ALA A 108 11.39 -8.91 -1.26
C ALA A 108 12.39 -8.91 -0.10
N THR A 109 11.91 -9.24 1.07
CA THR A 109 12.76 -9.41 2.26
C THR A 109 12.31 -10.59 3.10
N ALA A 110 13.21 -11.11 3.92
CA ALA A 110 12.94 -12.13 4.92
C ALA A 110 13.64 -11.78 6.24
N SER A 111 12.92 -11.96 7.34
CA SER A 111 13.48 -11.83 8.70
C SER A 111 13.98 -13.18 9.18
N GLU A 112 15.23 -13.26 9.64
CA GLU A 112 15.82 -14.50 10.17
C GLU A 112 15.62 -15.73 9.25
N PRO A 113 16.04 -15.69 7.96
CA PRO A 113 15.73 -16.76 7.01
C PRO A 113 16.38 -18.11 7.37
N ASN A 114 17.38 -18.12 8.24
CA ASN A 114 18.04 -19.33 8.76
C ASN A 114 17.46 -19.79 10.11
N GLY A 115 16.48 -19.07 10.65
CA GLY A 115 15.80 -19.36 11.90
C GLY A 115 14.45 -20.06 11.72
N PRO A 116 13.58 -20.04 12.74
CA PRO A 116 12.26 -20.69 12.70
C PRO A 116 11.34 -20.14 11.61
N ASN A 117 11.51 -18.88 11.16
CA ASN A 117 10.71 -18.27 10.10
C ASN A 117 10.95 -18.97 8.75
N GLY A 118 12.11 -19.59 8.57
CA GLY A 118 12.49 -20.28 7.35
C GLY A 118 12.85 -19.34 6.19
N PRO A 119 13.26 -19.91 5.06
CA PRO A 119 13.56 -19.13 3.86
C PRO A 119 12.31 -18.52 3.23
N LEU A 120 12.51 -17.53 2.36
CA LEU A 120 11.49 -17.02 1.46
C LEU A 120 10.93 -18.16 0.60
N MET A 121 9.64 -18.11 0.27
CA MET A 121 9.02 -19.10 -0.61
C MET A 121 9.69 -19.10 -1.99
N SER A 122 10.09 -20.28 -2.44
CA SER A 122 10.90 -20.44 -3.67
C SER A 122 10.15 -20.07 -4.95
N GLU A 123 8.82 -20.15 -4.95
CA GLU A 123 7.98 -19.81 -6.10
C GLU A 123 8.14 -18.35 -6.55
N LEU A 124 8.60 -17.47 -5.67
CA LEU A 124 8.83 -16.07 -6.02
C LEU A 124 10.01 -15.88 -6.96
N GLU A 125 11.05 -16.70 -6.89
CA GLU A 125 12.20 -16.64 -7.79
C GLU A 125 11.80 -16.93 -9.24
N GLU A 126 10.88 -17.88 -9.44
CA GLU A 126 10.33 -18.22 -10.76
C GLU A 126 9.31 -17.17 -11.22
N ALA A 127 8.46 -16.68 -10.30
CA ALA A 127 7.38 -15.75 -10.62
C ALA A 127 7.89 -14.35 -10.98
N ALA A 128 9.00 -13.92 -10.40
CA ALA A 128 9.58 -12.59 -10.57
C ALA A 128 11.11 -12.65 -10.62
N PRO A 129 11.71 -13.07 -11.75
CA PRO A 129 13.16 -13.15 -11.90
C PRO A 129 13.89 -11.80 -11.71
N SER A 130 13.19 -10.68 -11.92
CA SER A 130 13.74 -9.33 -11.71
C SER A 130 13.70 -8.87 -10.25
N MET A 131 13.11 -9.66 -9.33
CA MET A 131 12.91 -9.31 -7.94
C MET A 131 14.24 -9.11 -7.20
N GLN A 132 14.39 -7.95 -6.55
CA GLN A 132 15.50 -7.69 -5.64
C GLN A 132 15.22 -8.29 -4.26
N TYR A 133 16.05 -9.19 -3.79
CA TYR A 133 15.96 -9.78 -2.46
C TYR A 133 16.94 -9.12 -1.48
N VAL A 134 16.43 -8.66 -0.34
CA VAL A 134 17.20 -8.08 0.76
C VAL A 134 16.97 -8.87 2.03
N ALA A 135 17.95 -9.64 2.48
CA ALA A 135 17.86 -10.37 3.74
C ALA A 135 18.09 -9.45 4.93
N ARG A 136 17.23 -9.55 5.94
CA ARG A 136 17.39 -8.84 7.22
C ARG A 136 18.16 -9.69 8.24
N LYS A 137 18.66 -9.03 9.30
CA LYS A 137 19.50 -9.66 10.33
C LYS A 137 18.84 -9.66 11.72
N GLY A 138 17.51 -9.56 11.79
CA GLY A 138 16.75 -9.58 13.03
C GLY A 138 15.81 -8.40 13.23
N GLU A 139 15.84 -7.40 12.37
CA GLU A 139 14.88 -6.30 12.41
C GLU A 139 13.46 -6.85 12.17
N ILE A 140 12.55 -6.52 13.10
CA ILE A 140 11.15 -6.94 13.01
C ILE A 140 10.45 -6.15 11.89
N SER A 141 10.63 -4.82 11.87
CA SER A 141 10.17 -4.00 10.76
C SER A 141 11.21 -4.01 9.63
N ALA A 142 10.77 -4.25 8.41
CA ALA A 142 11.64 -4.10 7.25
C ALA A 142 12.11 -2.65 7.07
N TRP A 143 11.36 -1.68 7.55
CA TRP A 143 11.71 -0.25 7.47
C TRP A 143 12.83 0.16 8.45
N ASP A 144 13.15 -0.69 9.44
CA ASP A 144 14.29 -0.49 10.35
C ASP A 144 15.60 -1.05 9.74
N ASN A 145 15.56 -1.68 8.56
CA ASN A 145 16.73 -2.17 7.84
C ASN A 145 17.15 -1.17 6.76
N ALA A 146 18.35 -0.61 6.89
CA ALA A 146 18.83 0.43 5.99
C ALA A 146 19.00 -0.04 4.53
N ASP A 147 19.40 -1.28 4.30
CA ASP A 147 19.57 -1.84 2.95
C ASP A 147 18.22 -2.03 2.26
N PHE A 148 17.19 -2.41 3.01
CA PHE A 148 15.83 -2.53 2.48
C PHE A 148 15.25 -1.16 2.10
N VAL A 149 15.33 -0.18 3.01
CA VAL A 149 14.85 1.19 2.73
C VAL A 149 15.59 1.78 1.53
N LYS A 150 16.91 1.61 1.46
CA LYS A 150 17.71 2.05 0.33
C LYS A 150 17.24 1.42 -0.99
N ALA A 151 16.93 0.12 -1.02
CA ALA A 151 16.41 -0.54 -2.22
C ALA A 151 15.06 0.06 -2.66
N VAL A 152 14.19 0.40 -1.70
CA VAL A 152 12.92 1.08 -1.98
C VAL A 152 13.16 2.49 -2.54
N GLU A 153 14.04 3.27 -1.94
CA GLU A 153 14.38 4.63 -2.40
C GLU A 153 14.99 4.62 -3.81
N GLU A 154 15.90 3.66 -4.09
CA GLU A 154 16.54 3.49 -5.39
C GLU A 154 15.53 3.12 -6.50
N SER A 155 14.38 2.52 -6.16
CA SER A 155 13.29 2.30 -7.11
C SER A 155 12.71 3.61 -7.68
N GLY A 156 12.87 4.73 -6.97
CA GLY A 156 12.36 6.05 -7.33
C GLY A 156 10.84 6.17 -7.29
N LYS A 157 10.12 5.15 -6.83
CA LYS A 157 8.66 5.11 -6.80
C LYS A 157 8.10 5.82 -5.57
N LYS A 158 6.88 6.35 -5.69
CA LYS A 158 6.17 7.05 -4.60
C LYS A 158 4.98 6.28 -4.06
N THR A 159 4.53 5.29 -4.80
CA THR A 159 3.44 4.38 -4.42
C THR A 159 4.03 3.01 -4.11
N LEU A 160 3.67 2.46 -2.94
CA LEU A 160 4.13 1.16 -2.48
C LEU A 160 2.94 0.22 -2.31
N ILE A 161 3.00 -0.95 -2.95
CA ILE A 161 2.08 -2.06 -2.72
C ILE A 161 2.78 -3.03 -1.78
N MET A 162 2.23 -3.26 -0.60
CA MET A 162 2.81 -4.13 0.41
C MET A 162 1.95 -5.37 0.64
N ALA A 163 2.59 -6.53 0.71
CA ALA A 163 1.99 -7.80 1.13
C ALA A 163 2.99 -8.57 2.01
N GLY A 164 2.51 -9.42 2.91
CA GLY A 164 3.44 -10.18 3.76
C GLY A 164 2.83 -11.00 4.89
N VAL A 165 3.68 -11.70 5.60
CA VAL A 165 3.34 -12.61 6.72
C VAL A 165 4.30 -12.38 7.90
N TRP A 166 3.81 -11.90 9.07
CA TRP A 166 2.42 -11.62 9.47
C TRP A 166 2.04 -10.19 9.14
N THR A 167 0.80 -10.00 8.73
CA THR A 167 0.26 -8.68 8.46
C THR A 167 0.37 -7.75 9.66
N ASN A 168 0.01 -8.25 10.85
CA ASN A 168 -0.05 -7.46 12.10
C ASN A 168 1.31 -7.03 12.66
N VAL A 169 2.41 -7.46 12.04
CA VAL A 169 3.78 -7.11 12.42
C VAL A 169 4.59 -6.70 11.20
N CYS A 170 4.88 -7.68 10.33
CA CYS A 170 5.84 -7.52 9.24
C CYS A 170 5.33 -6.58 8.12
N VAL A 171 4.01 -6.43 7.99
CA VAL A 171 3.42 -5.49 7.04
C VAL A 171 3.07 -4.16 7.68
N VAL A 172 2.34 -4.18 8.82
CA VAL A 172 1.81 -2.95 9.42
C VAL A 172 2.91 -1.99 9.87
N PHE A 173 4.04 -2.48 10.41
CA PHE A 173 5.09 -1.60 10.89
C PHE A 173 5.75 -0.83 9.74
N PRO A 174 6.31 -1.49 8.72
CA PRO A 174 6.88 -0.76 7.59
C PRO A 174 5.85 0.06 6.83
N ALA A 175 4.58 -0.37 6.74
CA ALA A 175 3.53 0.41 6.09
C ALA A 175 3.25 1.75 6.79
N LEU A 176 3.22 1.76 8.14
CA LEU A 176 3.05 2.97 8.93
C LEU A 176 4.27 3.90 8.81
N GLN A 177 5.49 3.34 8.84
CA GLN A 177 6.73 4.09 8.71
C GLN A 177 6.85 4.70 7.31
N ALA A 178 6.64 3.91 6.25
CA ALA A 178 6.65 4.39 4.86
C ALA A 178 5.59 5.49 4.63
N LYS A 179 4.40 5.33 5.24
CA LYS A 179 3.36 6.38 5.18
C LYS A 179 3.82 7.67 5.83
N ALA A 180 4.52 7.60 6.97
CA ALA A 180 5.08 8.76 7.64
C ALA A 180 6.19 9.43 6.83
N ASP A 181 6.97 8.66 6.05
CA ASP A 181 8.00 9.15 5.14
C ASP A 181 7.43 9.69 3.81
N GLY A 182 6.10 9.75 3.67
CA GLY A 182 5.41 10.43 2.57
C GLY A 182 5.05 9.53 1.39
N TYR A 183 5.21 8.22 1.49
CA TYR A 183 4.75 7.29 0.45
C TYR A 183 3.22 7.16 0.46
N THR A 184 2.65 6.89 -0.71
CA THR A 184 1.30 6.33 -0.82
C THR A 184 1.39 4.82 -0.65
N VAL A 185 0.70 4.27 0.35
CA VAL A 185 0.83 2.85 0.69
C VAL A 185 -0.49 2.13 0.47
N TYR A 186 -0.42 1.06 -0.32
CA TYR A 186 -1.47 0.09 -0.52
C TYR A 186 -1.10 -1.22 0.18
N TYR A 187 -2.09 -1.88 0.76
CA TYR A 187 -1.95 -3.15 1.45
C TYR A 187 -2.79 -4.23 0.75
N VAL A 188 -2.16 -5.32 0.31
CA VAL A 188 -2.84 -6.41 -0.40
C VAL A 188 -3.28 -7.47 0.59
N MET A 189 -4.57 -7.45 0.91
CA MET A 189 -5.16 -8.27 1.97
C MET A 189 -5.08 -9.77 1.70
N ASP A 190 -5.35 -10.20 0.47
CA ASP A 190 -5.41 -11.61 0.08
C ASP A 190 -4.04 -12.21 -0.32
N ALA A 191 -2.98 -11.38 -0.35
CA ALA A 191 -1.58 -11.79 -0.44
C ALA A 191 -0.83 -11.61 0.90
N SER A 192 -1.57 -11.45 1.98
CA SER A 192 -1.06 -11.28 3.35
C SER A 192 -1.81 -12.22 4.30
N GLY A 193 -1.22 -12.54 5.44
CA GLY A 193 -1.84 -13.46 6.39
C GLY A 193 -1.41 -13.23 7.82
N ASP A 194 -2.29 -13.60 8.74
CA ASP A 194 -2.15 -13.41 10.19
C ASP A 194 -2.38 -14.70 10.99
N PRO A 195 -1.87 -14.81 12.22
CA PRO A 195 -2.10 -15.95 13.09
C PRO A 195 -3.54 -16.05 13.63
N SER A 196 -4.38 -15.05 13.41
CA SER A 196 -5.80 -15.07 13.80
C SER A 196 -6.61 -14.00 13.07
N GLU A 197 -7.91 -14.23 12.92
CA GLU A 197 -8.85 -13.23 12.37
C GLU A 197 -8.87 -11.93 13.20
N MET A 198 -8.68 -12.01 14.52
CA MET A 198 -8.60 -10.81 15.38
C MET A 198 -7.37 -9.98 15.06
N ALA A 199 -6.22 -10.62 14.81
CA ALA A 199 -5.00 -9.92 14.40
C ALA A 199 -5.21 -9.20 13.07
N ASN A 200 -5.82 -9.86 12.08
CA ASN A 200 -6.15 -9.28 10.78
C ASN A 200 -7.11 -8.08 10.93
N ALA A 201 -8.23 -8.26 11.62
CA ALA A 201 -9.25 -7.21 11.79
C ALA A 201 -8.70 -5.96 12.49
N THR A 202 -7.90 -6.13 13.55
CA THR A 202 -7.29 -4.99 14.27
C THR A 202 -6.23 -4.29 13.44
N THR A 203 -5.46 -5.04 12.65
CA THR A 203 -4.43 -4.51 11.77
C THR A 203 -5.06 -3.71 10.61
N LEU A 204 -6.09 -4.27 9.97
CA LEU A 204 -6.83 -3.57 8.92
C LEU A 204 -7.39 -2.24 9.43
N ALA A 205 -8.03 -2.23 10.62
CA ALA A 205 -8.54 -1.01 11.23
C ALA A 205 -7.43 0.01 11.48
N ARG A 206 -6.28 -0.42 12.03
CA ARG A 206 -5.12 0.45 12.31
C ARG A 206 -4.54 1.05 11.03
N MET A 207 -4.33 0.24 9.99
CA MET A 207 -3.79 0.70 8.71
C MET A 207 -4.73 1.68 8.01
N THR A 208 -6.03 1.37 7.98
CA THR A 208 -7.04 2.24 7.37
C THR A 208 -7.12 3.59 8.08
N GLN A 209 -7.08 3.63 9.42
CA GLN A 209 -7.03 4.88 10.19
C GLN A 209 -5.78 5.72 9.89
N ALA A 210 -4.67 5.06 9.56
CA ALA A 210 -3.43 5.74 9.16
C ALA A 210 -3.44 6.19 7.67
N GLY A 211 -4.51 5.92 6.94
CA GLY A 211 -4.63 6.26 5.51
C GLY A 211 -3.85 5.33 4.59
N ILE A 212 -3.61 4.09 5.01
CA ILE A 212 -3.12 3.00 4.16
C ILE A 212 -4.33 2.37 3.46
N ILE A 213 -4.23 2.12 2.18
CA ILE A 213 -5.34 1.74 1.31
C ILE A 213 -5.40 0.21 1.15
N PRO A 214 -6.43 -0.48 1.69
CA PRO A 214 -6.57 -1.92 1.50
C PRO A 214 -7.06 -2.23 0.08
N VAL A 215 -6.44 -3.24 -0.53
CA VAL A 215 -6.79 -3.77 -1.85
C VAL A 215 -6.67 -5.30 -1.86
N THR A 216 -7.06 -5.92 -2.96
CA THR A 216 -6.81 -7.34 -3.23
C THR A 216 -5.90 -7.49 -4.45
N THR A 217 -5.31 -8.66 -4.62
CA THR A 217 -4.49 -8.99 -5.79
C THR A 217 -5.26 -8.75 -7.09
N ASN A 218 -6.55 -9.07 -7.12
CA ASN A 218 -7.40 -8.81 -8.28
C ASN A 218 -7.57 -7.31 -8.58
N VAL A 219 -7.65 -6.47 -7.56
CA VAL A 219 -7.70 -5.00 -7.75
C VAL A 219 -6.40 -4.49 -8.35
N VAL A 220 -5.25 -4.94 -7.83
CA VAL A 220 -3.93 -4.57 -8.39
C VAL A 220 -3.83 -5.00 -9.86
N LEU A 221 -4.24 -6.23 -10.18
CA LEU A 221 -4.24 -6.75 -11.54
C LEU A 221 -5.09 -5.87 -12.47
N CYS A 222 -6.34 -5.57 -12.07
CA CYS A 222 -7.25 -4.75 -12.87
C CYS A 222 -6.75 -3.31 -13.05
N GLU A 223 -6.21 -2.71 -11.98
CA GLU A 223 -5.73 -1.33 -12.05
C GLU A 223 -4.45 -1.18 -12.86
N PHE A 224 -3.59 -2.20 -12.89
CA PHE A 224 -2.41 -2.22 -13.75
C PHE A 224 -2.76 -2.52 -15.21
N GLN A 225 -3.65 -3.45 -15.46
CA GLN A 225 -4.09 -3.81 -16.80
C GLN A 225 -4.90 -2.70 -17.49
N ARG A 226 -5.85 -2.09 -16.81
CA ARG A 226 -6.73 -0.97 -17.25
C ARG A 226 -7.68 -1.29 -18.40
N THR A 227 -7.31 -2.14 -19.33
CA THR A 227 -8.10 -2.42 -20.55
C THR A 227 -7.71 -3.76 -21.16
N TRP A 228 -8.67 -4.43 -21.79
CA TRP A 228 -8.42 -5.59 -22.64
C TRP A 228 -7.95 -5.20 -24.06
N ASN A 229 -8.11 -3.93 -24.44
CA ASN A 229 -7.66 -3.42 -25.74
C ASN A 229 -6.17 -3.01 -25.67
N ARG A 230 -5.31 -4.02 -25.50
CA ARG A 230 -3.84 -3.87 -25.39
C ARG A 230 -3.14 -5.09 -26.02
N PRO A 231 -1.92 -4.92 -26.55
CA PRO A 231 -1.22 -6.00 -27.25
C PRO A 231 -0.94 -7.24 -26.40
N ASP A 232 -0.69 -7.06 -25.11
CA ASP A 232 -0.36 -8.09 -24.11
C ASP A 232 -1.58 -8.59 -23.32
N ALA A 233 -2.80 -8.37 -23.81
CA ALA A 233 -4.04 -8.79 -23.17
C ALA A 233 -4.09 -10.28 -22.82
N ALA A 234 -3.46 -11.13 -23.65
CA ALA A 234 -3.40 -12.58 -23.42
C ALA A 234 -2.58 -12.92 -22.17
N ASP A 235 -1.47 -12.23 -21.93
CA ASP A 235 -0.61 -12.44 -20.76
C ASP A 235 -1.35 -12.04 -19.48
N TRP A 236 -2.06 -10.90 -19.50
CA TRP A 236 -2.95 -10.49 -18.41
C TRP A 236 -4.07 -11.49 -18.18
N GLY A 237 -4.67 -12.01 -19.25
CA GLY A 237 -5.70 -13.06 -19.20
C GLY A 237 -5.22 -14.36 -18.53
N ALA A 238 -3.95 -14.72 -18.74
CA ALA A 238 -3.33 -15.85 -18.07
C ALA A 238 -3.25 -15.64 -16.54
N LEU A 239 -2.88 -14.43 -16.09
CA LEU A 239 -2.85 -14.08 -14.66
C LEU A 239 -4.25 -14.14 -14.02
N TYR A 240 -5.29 -13.66 -14.73
CA TYR A 240 -6.68 -13.83 -14.25
C TYR A 240 -7.06 -15.28 -14.08
N SER A 241 -6.68 -16.12 -15.03
CA SER A 241 -7.01 -17.56 -15.00
C SER A 241 -6.30 -18.29 -13.85
N GLU A 242 -5.12 -17.81 -13.45
CA GLU A 242 -4.39 -18.33 -12.31
C GLU A 242 -4.99 -17.84 -10.98
N LEU A 243 -5.30 -16.54 -10.89
CA LEU A 243 -5.83 -15.90 -9.70
C LEU A 243 -7.27 -16.35 -9.38
N VAL A 244 -8.11 -16.44 -10.42
CA VAL A 244 -9.53 -16.77 -10.30
C VAL A 244 -9.86 -18.00 -11.16
N PRO A 245 -9.65 -19.21 -10.65
CA PRO A 245 -9.84 -20.46 -11.43
C PRO A 245 -11.25 -20.60 -12.03
N ASN A 246 -12.29 -20.08 -11.36
CA ASN A 246 -13.65 -20.08 -11.89
C ASN A 246 -13.81 -19.18 -13.12
N TYR A 247 -13.04 -18.09 -13.19
CA TYR A 247 -13.04 -17.22 -14.38
C TYR A 247 -12.38 -17.88 -15.58
N ARG A 248 -11.36 -18.71 -15.33
CA ARG A 248 -10.76 -19.56 -16.36
C ARG A 248 -11.82 -20.41 -17.06
N ALA A 249 -12.69 -21.09 -16.29
CA ALA A 249 -13.77 -21.90 -16.85
C ALA A 249 -14.75 -21.05 -17.70
N VAL A 250 -15.00 -19.80 -17.32
CA VAL A 250 -15.80 -18.88 -18.13
C VAL A 250 -15.10 -18.56 -19.45
N VAL A 251 -13.81 -18.21 -19.43
CA VAL A 251 -13.03 -17.92 -20.64
C VAL A 251 -13.00 -19.13 -21.58
N GLU A 252 -12.74 -20.32 -21.06
CA GLU A 252 -12.73 -21.58 -21.84
C GLU A 252 -14.10 -21.90 -22.46
N SER A 253 -15.21 -21.51 -21.84
CA SER A 253 -16.56 -21.71 -22.37
C SER A 253 -16.95 -20.82 -23.56
N TYR A 254 -16.16 -19.76 -23.81
CA TYR A 254 -16.36 -18.82 -24.93
C TYR A 254 -15.40 -19.02 -26.11
N GLN A 255 -14.52 -20.01 -26.04
CA GLN A 255 -13.62 -20.41 -27.12
C GLN A 255 -14.23 -21.53 -27.95
#